data_ff0728641f39654bca36e079038caa99
#
_entry.id   ff0728641f39654bca36e079038caa99
#
_cell.length_a   1.000
_cell.length_b   1.000
_cell.length_c   1.000
_cell.angle_alpha   90.00
_cell.angle_beta   90.00
_cell.angle_gamma   90.00
#
_symmetry.space_group_name_H-M   'P 1'
#
loop_
_entity.id
_entity.type
_entity.pdbx_description
1 polymer ?
#
loop_
_entity_poly.entity_id
_entity_poly.type
_entity_poly.pdbx_seq_one_letter_code
_entity_poly.pdbx_strand_id
1 'polypeptide(L)'
;MKKLYQMRKWKLHSQKHSLYKAKKRKQWKAYRKAKNQRQNSQESKKQKRIDSTAKFETVKAPTTFSLIENPEEFITFIDTVRNAFLNNQNNGILIESTDIERITPDAVMVLISKLMDPKFTNEKACYGTFPKNEAALTILLNSSFHRYVTFSQSLQVKEDGLIIEKTENIVDSEMLKEIRKFTSRKVYGDEDRRHLAELKTIYRVYQELMGNTVEHGKGKDSSETNRESWWTSVYCGRDSNRAEFSFVDNGVGIFESGIELSLKNKIEVFISNLTQRSLFDRTNADILMDILTGKLKNVSRTNQANRGLGLWRVFREFEKKGISNLIVITNDAFVNLSTKECRKLHNKFNGTFFYWEYQS
;
A
#
# COMPACT_ATOMS: atom_id res chain seq x y z
N MET A 1 -45.54 -1.66 -30.80
CA MET A 1 -44.60 -0.52 -30.75
C MET A 1 -43.66 -0.52 -29.54
N LYS A 2 -44.10 -0.73 -28.31
CA LYS A 2 -43.21 -0.76 -27.10
C LYS A 2 -42.08 -1.79 -27.19
N LYS A 3 -42.32 -2.99 -27.72
CA LYS A 3 -41.32 -4.09 -27.83
C LYS A 3 -40.17 -3.74 -28.80
N LEU A 4 -40.47 -3.09 -29.91
CA LEU A 4 -39.49 -2.63 -30.91
C LEU A 4 -38.64 -1.47 -30.39
N TYR A 5 -39.18 -0.59 -29.58
CA TYR A 5 -38.48 0.51 -28.94
C TYR A 5 -37.48 -0.02 -27.90
N GLN A 6 -37.89 -0.99 -27.07
CA GLN A 6 -37.01 -1.64 -26.10
C GLN A 6 -35.86 -2.41 -26.77
N MET A 7 -36.10 -3.13 -27.87
CA MET A 7 -35.06 -3.81 -28.64
C MET A 7 -34.06 -2.82 -29.27
N ARG A 8 -34.52 -1.67 -29.81
CA ARG A 8 -33.62 -0.62 -30.33
C ARG A 8 -32.76 -0.02 -29.22
N LYS A 9 -33.34 0.26 -28.07
CA LYS A 9 -32.64 0.81 -26.91
C LYS A 9 -31.56 -0.18 -26.38
N TRP A 10 -31.90 -1.47 -26.32
CA TRP A 10 -30.95 -2.53 -25.93
C TRP A 10 -29.83 -2.68 -26.96
N LYS A 11 -30.12 -2.64 -28.26
CA LYS A 11 -29.13 -2.73 -29.34
C LYS A 11 -28.13 -1.56 -29.31
N LEU A 12 -28.62 -0.34 -29.08
CA LEU A 12 -27.80 0.86 -28.90
C LEU A 12 -26.94 0.80 -27.65
N HIS A 13 -27.48 0.29 -26.53
CA HIS A 13 -26.73 0.10 -25.29
C HIS A 13 -25.64 -0.96 -25.45
N SER A 14 -25.95 -2.08 -26.09
CA SER A 14 -25.00 -3.15 -26.41
C SER A 14 -23.86 -2.68 -27.32
N GLN A 15 -24.18 -1.88 -28.36
CA GLN A 15 -23.17 -1.28 -29.24
C GLN A 15 -22.27 -0.29 -28.49
N LYS A 16 -22.83 0.61 -27.67
CA LYS A 16 -22.03 1.54 -26.84
C LYS A 16 -21.13 0.79 -25.86
N HIS A 17 -21.63 -0.27 -25.24
CA HIS A 17 -20.87 -1.10 -24.31
C HIS A 17 -19.74 -1.87 -25.01
N SER A 18 -19.97 -2.37 -26.23
CA SER A 18 -18.95 -3.06 -27.02
C SER A 18 -17.86 -2.09 -27.51
N LEU A 19 -18.22 -0.89 -27.94
CA LEU A 19 -17.28 0.19 -28.29
C LEU A 19 -16.45 0.64 -27.07
N TYR A 20 -17.06 0.76 -25.92
CA TYR A 20 -16.37 1.08 -24.67
C TYR A 20 -15.35 -0.01 -24.30
N LYS A 21 -15.75 -1.30 -24.37
CA LYS A 21 -14.82 -2.43 -24.15
C LYS A 21 -13.67 -2.45 -25.17
N ALA A 22 -13.95 -2.16 -26.44
CA ALA A 22 -12.92 -2.11 -27.48
C ALA A 22 -11.94 -0.94 -27.25
N LYS A 23 -12.42 0.24 -26.82
CA LYS A 23 -11.60 1.39 -26.45
C LYS A 23 -10.70 1.07 -25.24
N LYS A 24 -11.27 0.44 -24.20
CA LYS A 24 -10.52 0.00 -23.01
C LYS A 24 -9.46 -1.03 -23.34
N ARG A 25 -9.74 -2.01 -24.23
CA ARG A 25 -8.76 -2.98 -24.71
C ARG A 25 -7.63 -2.33 -25.52
N LYS A 26 -7.93 -1.32 -26.35
CA LYS A 26 -6.90 -0.55 -27.08
C LYS A 26 -6.00 0.24 -26.12
N GLN A 27 -6.58 0.91 -25.13
CA GLN A 27 -5.83 1.64 -24.10
C GLN A 27 -4.93 0.70 -23.31
N TRP A 28 -5.45 -0.47 -22.93
CA TRP A 28 -4.68 -1.48 -22.18
C TRP A 28 -3.52 -2.08 -23.01
N LYS A 29 -3.75 -2.33 -24.31
CA LYS A 29 -2.68 -2.77 -25.22
C LYS A 29 -1.61 -1.68 -25.41
N ALA A 30 -2.01 -0.42 -25.53
CA ALA A 30 -1.08 0.72 -25.62
C ALA A 30 -0.28 0.89 -24.33
N TYR A 31 -0.93 0.78 -23.17
CA TYR A 31 -0.28 0.82 -21.85
C TYR A 31 0.74 -0.33 -21.69
N ARG A 32 0.36 -1.60 -22.00
CA ARG A 32 1.29 -2.74 -22.00
C ARG A 32 2.49 -2.52 -22.94
N LYS A 33 2.24 -2.01 -24.14
CA LYS A 33 3.30 -1.73 -25.11
C LYS A 33 4.25 -0.64 -24.59
N ALA A 34 3.70 0.43 -24.00
CA ALA A 34 4.51 1.50 -23.40
C ALA A 34 5.28 1.01 -22.16
N LYS A 35 4.67 0.17 -21.32
CA LYS A 35 5.32 -0.46 -20.17
C LYS A 35 6.48 -1.36 -20.60
N ASN A 36 6.27 -2.23 -21.59
CA ASN A 36 7.31 -3.11 -22.14
C ASN A 36 8.43 -2.30 -22.83
N GLN A 37 8.09 -1.21 -23.53
CA GLN A 37 9.10 -0.33 -24.12
C GLN A 37 9.92 0.41 -23.07
N ARG A 38 9.30 0.83 -21.95
CA ARG A 38 10.02 1.41 -20.80
C ARG A 38 10.91 0.38 -20.11
N GLN A 39 10.45 -0.86 -19.93
CA GLN A 39 11.25 -1.95 -19.39
C GLN A 39 12.42 -2.28 -20.32
N ASN A 40 12.19 -2.47 -21.60
CA ASN A 40 13.26 -2.73 -22.59
C ASN A 40 14.24 -1.56 -22.74
N SER A 41 13.78 -0.31 -22.63
CA SER A 41 14.66 0.85 -22.64
C SER A 41 15.45 1.02 -21.33
N GLN A 42 14.89 0.59 -20.20
CA GLN A 42 15.63 0.51 -18.94
C GLN A 42 16.63 -0.65 -18.93
N GLU A 43 16.27 -1.81 -19.48
CA GLU A 43 17.20 -2.94 -19.63
C GLU A 43 18.37 -2.61 -20.59
N SER A 44 18.11 -1.97 -21.73
CA SER A 44 19.17 -1.52 -22.64
C SER A 44 20.04 -0.41 -22.05
N LYS A 45 19.51 0.44 -21.16
CA LYS A 45 20.28 1.43 -20.40
C LYS A 45 21.04 0.79 -19.23
N LYS A 46 20.51 -0.27 -18.60
CA LYS A 46 21.17 -1.02 -17.52
C LYS A 46 22.36 -1.84 -18.02
N GLN A 47 22.33 -2.34 -19.26
CA GLN A 47 23.44 -3.08 -19.86
C GLN A 47 24.60 -2.17 -20.32
N LYS A 48 24.38 -0.85 -20.39
CA LYS A 48 25.43 0.12 -20.65
C LYS A 48 26.21 0.43 -19.36
N ARG A 49 27.27 -0.36 -19.13
CA ARG A 49 28.41 -0.09 -18.24
C ARG A 49 28.03 0.28 -16.80
N ILE A 50 28.20 -0.68 -15.90
CA ILE A 50 28.70 -0.38 -14.56
C ILE A 50 30.08 0.24 -14.80
N ASP A 51 30.13 1.54 -14.89
CA ASP A 51 31.37 2.27 -14.95
C ASP A 51 32.05 2.02 -13.61
N SER A 52 33.29 1.48 -13.63
CA SER A 52 34.08 1.16 -12.44
C SER A 52 34.38 2.39 -11.55
N THR A 53 33.94 3.57 -11.99
CA THR A 53 34.04 4.85 -11.31
C THR A 53 32.74 5.30 -10.62
N ALA A 54 31.65 4.56 -10.78
CA ALA A 54 30.38 4.93 -10.15
C ALA A 54 30.48 4.80 -8.62
N LYS A 55 30.33 5.91 -7.90
CA LYS A 55 30.27 5.90 -6.45
C LYS A 55 28.85 5.49 -6.02
N PHE A 56 28.76 4.33 -5.38
CA PHE A 56 27.56 3.86 -4.72
C PHE A 56 27.71 4.09 -3.21
N GLU A 57 26.66 4.62 -2.61
CA GLU A 57 26.56 4.63 -1.15
C GLU A 57 25.92 3.32 -0.70
N THR A 58 26.55 2.65 0.27
CA THR A 58 26.03 1.41 0.84
C THR A 58 25.16 1.72 2.05
N VAL A 59 23.90 1.27 1.99
CA VAL A 59 22.95 1.38 3.10
C VAL A 59 22.63 -0.02 3.61
N LYS A 60 22.92 -0.27 4.89
CA LYS A 60 22.68 -1.57 5.53
C LYS A 60 21.22 -1.70 5.94
N ALA A 61 20.57 -2.79 5.54
CA ALA A 61 19.24 -3.12 5.98
C ALA A 61 19.23 -3.63 7.44
N PRO A 62 18.16 -3.40 8.23
CA PRO A 62 18.04 -3.94 9.57
C PRO A 62 17.93 -5.47 9.55
N THR A 63 18.40 -6.12 10.61
CA THR A 63 18.35 -7.60 10.75
C THR A 63 16.92 -8.12 10.79
N THR A 64 16.01 -7.39 11.44
CA THR A 64 14.55 -7.60 11.36
C THR A 64 13.95 -6.60 10.38
N PHE A 65 13.82 -7.04 9.13
CA PHE A 65 13.28 -6.23 8.04
C PHE A 65 11.76 -6.34 8.02
N SER A 66 11.11 -5.57 8.90
CA SER A 66 9.66 -5.60 9.14
C SER A 66 9.15 -4.23 9.58
N LEU A 67 8.11 -3.73 8.91
CA LEU A 67 7.45 -2.48 9.33
C LEU A 67 6.51 -2.71 10.52
N ILE A 68 5.91 -3.90 10.62
CA ILE A 68 4.98 -4.21 11.69
C ILE A 68 5.65 -4.65 12.99
N GLU A 69 6.79 -5.36 12.91
CA GLU A 69 7.50 -5.88 14.08
C GLU A 69 8.57 -4.89 14.59
N ASN A 70 9.22 -4.17 13.68
CA ASN A 70 10.30 -3.23 13.99
C ASN A 70 10.15 -1.91 13.21
N PRO A 71 9.05 -1.17 13.43
CA PRO A 71 8.75 0.04 12.65
C PRO A 71 9.83 1.12 12.75
N GLU A 72 10.45 1.30 13.92
CA GLU A 72 11.44 2.36 14.13
C GLU A 72 12.71 2.15 13.28
N GLU A 73 13.30 0.97 13.31
CA GLU A 73 14.48 0.68 12.50
C GLU A 73 14.15 0.64 11.01
N PHE A 74 12.97 0.11 10.66
CA PHE A 74 12.54 0.07 9.27
C PHE A 74 12.33 1.48 8.69
N ILE A 75 11.66 2.38 9.42
CA ILE A 75 11.45 3.77 8.98
C ILE A 75 12.79 4.50 8.89
N THR A 76 13.66 4.34 9.90
CA THR A 76 15.03 4.89 9.88
C THR A 76 15.83 4.42 8.66
N PHE A 77 15.72 3.13 8.33
CA PHE A 77 16.34 2.58 7.13
C PHE A 77 15.79 3.24 5.85
N ILE A 78 14.46 3.37 5.70
CA ILE A 78 13.85 4.02 4.54
C ILE A 78 14.30 5.48 4.41
N ASP A 79 14.39 6.22 5.51
CA ASP A 79 14.88 7.60 5.51
C ASP A 79 16.38 7.67 5.14
N THR A 80 17.18 6.72 5.61
CA THR A 80 18.61 6.61 5.24
C THR A 80 18.76 6.34 3.74
N VAL A 81 17.97 5.42 3.20
CA VAL A 81 17.92 5.14 1.75
C VAL A 81 17.55 6.38 0.95
N ARG A 82 16.53 7.13 1.41
CA ARG A 82 16.12 8.39 0.78
C ARG A 82 17.23 9.42 0.78
N ASN A 83 17.88 9.63 1.93
CA ASN A 83 18.97 10.60 2.06
C ASN A 83 20.17 10.23 1.17
N ALA A 84 20.50 8.94 1.06
CA ALA A 84 21.52 8.46 0.16
C ALA A 84 21.19 8.73 -1.32
N PHE A 85 19.92 8.60 -1.73
CA PHE A 85 19.48 9.00 -3.07
C PHE A 85 19.56 10.52 -3.32
N LEU A 86 19.26 11.33 -2.33
CA LEU A 86 19.31 12.79 -2.43
C LEU A 86 20.74 13.32 -2.46
N ASN A 87 21.73 12.55 -1.99
CA ASN A 87 23.13 12.94 -2.02
C ASN A 87 23.65 12.99 -3.47
N ASN A 88 23.91 14.21 -3.97
CA ASN A 88 24.33 14.45 -5.36
C ASN A 88 25.71 13.86 -5.71
N GLN A 89 26.50 13.44 -4.73
CA GLN A 89 27.82 12.81 -4.96
C GLN A 89 27.71 11.33 -5.37
N ASN A 90 26.52 10.72 -5.19
CA ASN A 90 26.30 9.31 -5.47
C ASN A 90 25.56 9.12 -6.80
N ASN A 91 26.01 8.14 -7.60
CA ASN A 91 25.36 7.75 -8.85
C ASN A 91 24.20 6.74 -8.60
N GLY A 92 24.13 6.18 -7.42
CA GLY A 92 23.13 5.22 -6.99
C GLY A 92 23.42 4.72 -5.58
N ILE A 93 22.65 3.75 -5.13
CA ILE A 93 22.80 3.12 -3.83
C ILE A 93 22.93 1.60 -3.96
N LEU A 94 23.59 1.00 -2.98
CA LEU A 94 23.63 -0.43 -2.75
C LEU A 94 22.95 -0.73 -1.42
N ILE A 95 21.81 -1.42 -1.44
CA ILE A 95 21.16 -1.93 -0.23
C ILE A 95 21.84 -3.24 0.16
N GLU A 96 22.54 -3.24 1.30
CA GLU A 96 23.15 -4.43 1.85
C GLU A 96 22.15 -5.19 2.72
N SER A 97 21.69 -6.33 2.23
CA SER A 97 20.66 -7.17 2.85
C SER A 97 21.21 -8.52 3.37
N THR A 98 22.53 -8.71 3.35
CA THR A 98 23.19 -9.99 3.68
C THR A 98 22.91 -10.47 5.09
N ASP A 99 22.74 -9.55 6.02
CA ASP A 99 22.56 -9.83 7.45
C ASP A 99 21.09 -9.82 7.90
N ILE A 100 20.15 -9.76 6.96
CA ILE A 100 18.73 -9.90 7.29
C ILE A 100 18.45 -11.32 7.76
N GLU A 101 17.99 -11.45 9.00
CA GLU A 101 17.57 -12.71 9.60
C GLU A 101 16.08 -12.97 9.44
N ARG A 102 15.29 -11.90 9.50
CA ARG A 102 13.82 -11.95 9.37
C ARG A 102 13.32 -10.86 8.42
N ILE A 103 12.43 -11.25 7.53
CA ILE A 103 11.76 -10.35 6.58
C ILE A 103 10.26 -10.60 6.59
N THR A 104 9.48 -9.53 6.43
CA THR A 104 8.02 -9.64 6.29
C THR A 104 7.56 -9.11 4.93
N PRO A 105 6.50 -9.69 4.34
CA PRO A 105 6.02 -9.31 3.00
C PRO A 105 5.57 -7.84 2.90
N ASP A 106 5.05 -7.27 3.98
CA ASP A 106 4.66 -5.87 4.09
C ASP A 106 5.87 -4.93 3.90
N ALA A 107 6.99 -5.23 4.54
CA ALA A 107 8.22 -4.47 4.42
C ALA A 107 8.78 -4.52 2.98
N VAL A 108 8.69 -5.68 2.33
CA VAL A 108 9.07 -5.83 0.91
C VAL A 108 8.21 -4.93 0.01
N MET A 109 6.90 -4.94 0.21
CA MET A 109 5.97 -4.11 -0.55
C MET A 109 6.24 -2.62 -0.34
N VAL A 110 6.44 -2.17 0.90
CA VAL A 110 6.77 -0.77 1.20
C VAL A 110 8.10 -0.37 0.56
N LEU A 111 9.16 -1.19 0.66
CA LEU A 111 10.42 -0.90 -0.01
C LEU A 111 10.24 -0.75 -1.52
N ILE A 112 9.53 -1.67 -2.18
CA ILE A 112 9.25 -1.59 -3.62
C ILE A 112 8.50 -0.29 -3.93
N SER A 113 7.47 0.07 -3.15
CA SER A 113 6.69 1.28 -3.37
C SER A 113 7.55 2.55 -3.37
N LYS A 114 8.56 2.60 -2.50
CA LYS A 114 9.51 3.71 -2.42
C LYS A 114 10.53 3.68 -3.58
N LEU A 115 11.07 2.51 -3.91
CA LEU A 115 12.04 2.37 -5.00
C LEU A 115 11.44 2.60 -6.39
N MET A 116 10.13 2.43 -6.55
CA MET A 116 9.43 2.70 -7.81
C MET A 116 8.98 4.17 -7.93
N ASP A 117 9.09 4.97 -6.88
CA ASP A 117 8.81 6.40 -6.93
C ASP A 117 10.05 7.19 -7.42
N PRO A 118 9.98 7.82 -8.61
CA PRO A 118 11.09 8.60 -9.15
C PRO A 118 11.51 9.78 -8.24
N LYS A 119 10.56 10.35 -7.48
CA LYS A 119 10.85 11.43 -6.53
C LYS A 119 11.64 10.93 -5.33
N PHE A 120 11.40 9.71 -4.90
CA PHE A 120 12.13 9.09 -3.81
C PHE A 120 13.55 8.73 -4.25
N THR A 121 13.71 8.12 -5.42
CA THR A 121 15.00 7.64 -5.93
C THR A 121 15.82 8.72 -6.64
N ASN A 122 15.25 9.90 -6.90
CA ASN A 122 15.87 10.94 -7.71
C ASN A 122 16.39 10.39 -9.05
N GLU A 123 15.62 9.44 -9.64
CA GLU A 123 15.94 8.69 -10.88
C GLU A 123 17.28 7.92 -10.85
N LYS A 124 17.91 7.75 -9.69
CA LYS A 124 19.17 7.02 -9.53
C LYS A 124 18.96 5.52 -9.47
N ALA A 125 20.03 4.79 -9.77
CA ALA A 125 20.02 3.33 -9.71
C ALA A 125 20.05 2.80 -8.27
N CYS A 126 19.31 1.71 -8.03
CA CYS A 126 19.35 0.94 -6.79
C CYS A 126 19.79 -0.49 -7.08
N TYR A 127 20.75 -0.96 -6.31
CA TYR A 127 21.23 -2.33 -6.30
C TYR A 127 21.02 -2.93 -4.92
N GLY A 128 21.01 -4.24 -4.80
CA GLY A 128 20.88 -4.91 -3.51
C GLY A 128 21.58 -6.25 -3.50
N THR A 129 21.98 -6.66 -2.32
CA THR A 129 22.43 -8.04 -2.03
C THR A 129 21.26 -8.88 -1.55
N PHE A 130 21.41 -10.20 -1.54
CA PHE A 130 20.41 -11.10 -0.99
C PHE A 130 20.71 -11.46 0.47
N PRO A 131 19.67 -11.72 1.29
CA PRO A 131 19.83 -12.31 2.60
C PRO A 131 20.58 -13.65 2.51
N LYS A 132 21.48 -13.90 3.47
CA LYS A 132 22.11 -15.23 3.66
C LYS A 132 21.14 -16.22 4.30
N ASN A 133 20.20 -15.73 5.09
CA ASN A 133 19.16 -16.54 5.71
C ASN A 133 18.17 -17.05 4.65
N GLU A 134 18.06 -18.37 4.52
CA GLU A 134 17.22 -19.01 3.49
C GLU A 134 15.73 -18.72 3.66
N ALA A 135 15.23 -18.60 4.90
CA ALA A 135 13.84 -18.28 5.16
C ALA A 135 13.51 -16.84 4.72
N ALA A 136 14.38 -15.89 5.06
CA ALA A 136 14.26 -14.50 4.63
C ALA A 136 14.35 -14.39 3.10
N LEU A 137 15.29 -15.07 2.47
CA LEU A 137 15.42 -15.12 1.01
C LEU A 137 14.16 -15.71 0.35
N THR A 138 13.61 -16.77 0.91
CA THR A 138 12.39 -17.41 0.41
C THR A 138 11.20 -16.45 0.43
N ILE A 139 10.98 -15.72 1.53
CA ILE A 139 9.91 -14.73 1.64
C ILE A 139 10.13 -13.60 0.63
N LEU A 140 11.34 -13.07 0.53
CA LEU A 140 11.68 -12.02 -0.43
C LEU A 140 11.36 -12.42 -1.87
N LEU A 141 11.77 -13.60 -2.29
CA LEU A 141 11.53 -14.07 -3.66
C LEU A 141 10.06 -14.39 -3.93
N ASN A 142 9.38 -15.03 -2.98
CA ASN A 142 8.01 -15.47 -3.14
C ASN A 142 6.97 -14.36 -2.96
N SER A 143 7.36 -13.18 -2.44
CA SER A 143 6.49 -12.01 -2.26
C SER A 143 6.20 -11.22 -3.55
N SER A 144 6.53 -11.73 -4.72
CA SER A 144 6.47 -11.03 -6.02
C SER A 144 7.53 -9.93 -6.22
N PHE A 145 8.54 -9.83 -5.37
CA PHE A 145 9.65 -8.88 -5.50
C PHE A 145 10.33 -8.96 -6.87
N HIS A 146 10.46 -10.17 -7.42
CA HIS A 146 11.05 -10.44 -8.73
C HIS A 146 10.37 -9.71 -9.90
N ARG A 147 9.12 -9.27 -9.74
CA ARG A 147 8.40 -8.51 -10.79
C ARG A 147 8.90 -7.08 -10.93
N TYR A 148 9.59 -6.57 -9.91
CA TYR A 148 10.03 -5.17 -9.82
C TYR A 148 11.54 -5.02 -9.87
N VAL A 149 12.29 -6.09 -9.56
CA VAL A 149 13.74 -6.09 -9.48
C VAL A 149 14.32 -7.11 -10.44
N THR A 150 15.33 -6.71 -11.19
CA THR A 150 16.03 -7.60 -12.13
C THR A 150 17.14 -8.35 -11.39
N PHE A 151 17.15 -9.66 -11.51
CA PHE A 151 18.19 -10.53 -10.97
C PHE A 151 19.21 -10.89 -12.03
N SER A 152 20.48 -11.04 -11.62
CA SER A 152 21.56 -11.51 -12.49
C SER A 152 21.52 -13.02 -12.74
N GLN A 153 20.74 -13.77 -11.96
CA GLN A 153 20.61 -15.23 -12.05
C GLN A 153 19.14 -15.63 -12.16
N SER A 154 18.85 -16.71 -12.87
CA SER A 154 17.51 -17.29 -12.89
C SER A 154 17.27 -18.01 -11.57
N LEU A 155 16.34 -17.47 -10.77
CA LEU A 155 15.94 -18.04 -9.50
C LEU A 155 14.59 -18.75 -9.67
N GLN A 156 14.43 -19.91 -9.03
CA GLN A 156 13.12 -20.56 -8.96
C GLN A 156 12.26 -19.81 -7.94
N VAL A 157 11.21 -19.17 -8.43
CA VAL A 157 10.29 -18.37 -7.63
C VAL A 157 8.94 -19.07 -7.56
N LYS A 158 8.39 -19.19 -6.34
CA LYS A 158 6.99 -19.58 -6.11
C LYS A 158 6.19 -18.32 -5.83
N GLU A 159 5.08 -18.14 -6.53
CA GLU A 159 4.21 -16.98 -6.29
C GLU A 159 3.30 -17.24 -5.07
N ASP A 160 3.82 -17.00 -3.86
CA ASP A 160 3.03 -17.03 -2.62
C ASP A 160 2.53 -15.63 -2.24
N GLY A 161 2.98 -14.60 -2.97
CA GLY A 161 2.57 -13.22 -2.82
C GLY A 161 2.13 -12.57 -4.14
N LEU A 162 1.31 -11.54 -4.01
CA LEU A 162 0.87 -10.67 -5.09
C LEU A 162 1.08 -9.22 -4.66
N ILE A 163 1.88 -8.46 -5.42
CA ILE A 163 2.06 -7.02 -5.23
C ILE A 163 1.47 -6.29 -6.43
N ILE A 164 0.65 -5.29 -6.16
CA ILE A 164 -0.03 -4.49 -7.18
C ILE A 164 0.23 -3.02 -6.92
N GLU A 165 0.68 -2.33 -7.96
CA GLU A 165 0.81 -0.88 -8.02
C GLU A 165 -0.40 -0.26 -8.72
N LYS A 166 -0.88 0.86 -8.19
CA LYS A 166 -1.87 1.70 -8.85
C LYS A 166 -1.51 3.18 -8.78
N THR A 167 -1.58 3.80 -9.94
CA THR A 167 -1.29 5.24 -10.14
C THR A 167 -2.54 6.03 -10.52
N GLU A 168 -3.69 5.38 -10.67
CA GLU A 168 -4.94 6.02 -11.09
C GLU A 168 -5.87 6.23 -9.90
N ASN A 169 -6.50 7.41 -9.85
CA ASN A 169 -7.44 7.84 -8.81
C ASN A 169 -8.80 7.12 -8.87
N ILE A 170 -8.84 5.82 -9.18
CA ILE A 170 -10.11 5.10 -9.35
C ILE A 170 -10.04 3.76 -8.62
N VAL A 171 -11.10 3.45 -7.87
CA VAL A 171 -11.31 2.10 -7.32
C VAL A 171 -11.39 1.11 -8.47
N ASP A 172 -10.38 0.24 -8.61
CA ASP A 172 -10.29 -0.73 -9.70
C ASP A 172 -10.95 -2.05 -9.32
N SER A 173 -12.15 -2.27 -9.82
CA SER A 173 -12.91 -3.50 -9.56
C SER A 173 -12.25 -4.77 -10.12
N GLU A 174 -11.44 -4.67 -11.19
CA GLU A 174 -10.76 -5.84 -11.76
C GLU A 174 -9.59 -6.29 -10.87
N MET A 175 -8.86 -5.33 -10.32
CA MET A 175 -7.81 -5.61 -9.33
C MET A 175 -8.40 -6.27 -8.07
N LEU A 176 -9.51 -5.77 -7.57
CA LEU A 176 -10.17 -6.36 -6.41
C LEU A 176 -10.63 -7.81 -6.69
N LYS A 177 -11.03 -8.12 -7.91
CA LYS A 177 -11.30 -9.49 -8.33
C LYS A 177 -10.04 -10.34 -8.37
N GLU A 178 -8.92 -9.78 -8.84
CA GLU A 178 -7.63 -10.48 -8.88
C GLU A 178 -7.17 -10.84 -7.47
N ILE A 179 -7.21 -9.88 -6.53
CA ILE A 179 -6.88 -10.11 -5.12
C ILE A 179 -7.75 -11.23 -4.53
N ARG A 180 -9.08 -11.16 -4.72
CA ARG A 180 -9.99 -12.17 -4.19
C ARG A 180 -9.74 -13.56 -4.76
N LYS A 181 -9.50 -13.67 -6.06
CA LYS A 181 -9.20 -14.95 -6.72
C LYS A 181 -7.86 -15.50 -6.24
N PHE A 182 -6.83 -14.67 -6.13
CA PHE A 182 -5.54 -15.08 -5.61
C PHE A 182 -5.69 -15.61 -4.17
N THR A 183 -6.36 -14.86 -3.29
CA THR A 183 -6.61 -15.26 -1.90
C THR A 183 -7.42 -16.56 -1.83
N SER A 184 -8.50 -16.67 -2.61
CA SER A 184 -9.33 -17.88 -2.63
C SER A 184 -8.54 -19.12 -3.02
N ARG A 185 -7.76 -19.06 -4.10
CA ARG A 185 -6.89 -20.16 -4.53
C ARG A 185 -5.86 -20.57 -3.48
N LYS A 186 -5.28 -19.59 -2.78
CA LYS A 186 -4.23 -19.86 -1.80
C LYS A 186 -4.79 -20.36 -0.46
N VAL A 187 -5.90 -19.82 0.01
CA VAL A 187 -6.49 -20.14 1.33
C VAL A 187 -7.39 -21.36 1.26
N TYR A 188 -8.17 -21.50 0.18
CA TYR A 188 -9.17 -22.57 0.03
C TYR A 188 -8.81 -23.60 -1.03
N GLY A 189 -7.80 -23.35 -1.86
CA GLY A 189 -7.39 -24.22 -2.96
C GLY A 189 -8.20 -24.06 -4.25
N ASP A 190 -9.24 -23.22 -4.26
CA ASP A 190 -10.13 -23.04 -5.41
C ASP A 190 -10.66 -21.59 -5.55
N GLU A 191 -11.50 -21.36 -6.57
CA GLU A 191 -12.21 -20.10 -6.80
C GLU A 191 -13.73 -20.27 -6.68
N ASP A 192 -14.23 -21.15 -5.80
CA ASP A 192 -15.68 -21.38 -5.60
C ASP A 192 -16.37 -20.05 -5.21
N ARG A 193 -17.61 -19.91 -5.68
CA ARG A 193 -18.41 -18.71 -5.41
C ARG A 193 -18.67 -18.47 -3.93
N ARG A 194 -18.75 -19.53 -3.12
CA ARG A 194 -18.93 -19.45 -1.66
C ARG A 194 -17.73 -18.79 -1.02
N HIS A 195 -16.51 -19.27 -1.32
CA HIS A 195 -15.26 -18.72 -0.81
C HIS A 195 -15.06 -17.28 -1.27
N LEU A 196 -15.37 -16.97 -2.54
CA LEU A 196 -15.35 -15.59 -3.02
C LEU A 196 -16.37 -14.68 -2.30
N ALA A 197 -17.51 -15.24 -1.82
CA ALA A 197 -18.48 -14.49 -1.03
C ALA A 197 -17.95 -14.16 0.38
N GLU A 198 -17.25 -15.10 1.03
CA GLU A 198 -16.62 -14.88 2.34
C GLU A 198 -15.55 -13.78 2.29
N LEU A 199 -14.80 -13.68 1.18
CA LEU A 199 -13.82 -12.63 0.94
C LEU A 199 -14.44 -11.24 0.60
N LYS A 200 -15.77 -11.08 0.69
CA LYS A 200 -16.44 -9.80 0.40
C LYS A 200 -16.04 -8.68 1.35
N THR A 201 -15.68 -9.03 2.58
CA THR A 201 -15.21 -8.07 3.57
C THR A 201 -13.89 -7.44 3.14
N ILE A 202 -12.94 -8.23 2.62
CA ILE A 202 -11.68 -7.74 2.06
C ILE A 202 -11.92 -6.73 0.94
N TYR A 203 -12.89 -7.00 0.06
CA TYR A 203 -13.27 -6.08 -1.01
C TYR A 203 -13.71 -4.70 -0.46
N ARG A 204 -14.50 -4.68 0.61
CA ARG A 204 -14.99 -3.44 1.23
C ARG A 204 -13.87 -2.65 1.90
N VAL A 205 -12.96 -3.34 2.59
CA VAL A 205 -11.76 -2.71 3.17
C VAL A 205 -10.99 -1.96 2.09
N TYR A 206 -10.68 -2.63 0.99
CA TYR A 206 -9.96 -1.98 -0.11
C TYR A 206 -10.70 -0.81 -0.73
N GLN A 207 -12.03 -0.90 -0.88
CA GLN A 207 -12.83 0.21 -1.42
C GLN A 207 -12.70 1.47 -0.55
N GLU A 208 -12.76 1.32 0.78
CA GLU A 208 -12.61 2.44 1.71
C GLU A 208 -11.17 2.98 1.71
N LEU A 209 -10.14 2.11 1.69
CA LEU A 209 -8.74 2.55 1.65
C LEU A 209 -8.41 3.30 0.36
N MET A 210 -8.82 2.79 -0.78
CA MET A 210 -8.65 3.46 -2.07
C MET A 210 -9.41 4.79 -2.13
N GLY A 211 -10.65 4.81 -1.63
CA GLY A 211 -11.46 6.02 -1.55
C GLY A 211 -10.76 7.11 -0.72
N ASN A 212 -10.20 6.73 0.43
CA ASN A 212 -9.46 7.66 1.29
C ASN A 212 -8.21 8.23 0.60
N THR A 213 -7.46 7.40 -0.12
CA THR A 213 -6.27 7.87 -0.87
C THR A 213 -6.65 8.87 -1.96
N VAL A 214 -7.72 8.60 -2.71
CA VAL A 214 -8.20 9.49 -3.76
C VAL A 214 -8.69 10.84 -3.21
N GLU A 215 -9.36 10.81 -2.05
CA GLU A 215 -9.96 12.02 -1.47
C GLU A 215 -8.96 12.84 -0.64
N HIS A 216 -8.00 12.21 0.02
CA HIS A 216 -7.18 12.81 1.07
C HIS A 216 -5.68 12.71 0.85
N GLY A 217 -5.20 11.91 -0.09
CA GLY A 217 -3.78 11.70 -0.35
C GLY A 217 -3.04 12.97 -0.82
N LYS A 218 -3.77 13.99 -1.31
CA LYS A 218 -3.18 15.25 -1.80
C LYS A 218 -2.91 16.22 -0.65
N GLY A 219 -1.66 16.65 -0.52
CA GLY A 219 -1.30 17.79 0.34
C GLY A 219 -1.95 19.09 -0.14
N LYS A 220 -1.97 20.12 0.72
CA LYS A 220 -2.60 21.43 0.45
C LYS A 220 -2.05 22.15 -0.78
N ASP A 221 -0.78 21.88 -1.14
CA ASP A 221 -0.03 22.59 -2.19
C ASP A 221 0.24 21.74 -3.45
N SER A 222 -0.40 20.57 -3.58
CA SER A 222 -0.16 19.71 -4.73
C SER A 222 -0.89 20.27 -5.97
N SER A 223 -0.12 20.71 -6.97
CA SER A 223 -0.63 20.93 -8.31
C SER A 223 -1.32 19.64 -8.83
N GLU A 224 -2.38 19.76 -9.63
CA GLU A 224 -3.21 18.65 -10.15
C GLU A 224 -2.42 17.51 -10.85
N THR A 225 -1.13 17.71 -11.13
CA THR A 225 -0.25 16.76 -11.81
C THR A 225 0.37 15.70 -10.90
N ASN A 226 0.30 15.83 -9.58
CA ASN A 226 0.82 14.84 -8.63
C ASN A 226 -0.20 13.74 -8.36
N ARG A 227 -0.19 12.72 -9.20
CA ARG A 227 -0.95 11.48 -8.97
C ARG A 227 -0.23 10.68 -7.89
N GLU A 228 -0.87 10.56 -6.75
CA GLU A 228 -0.36 9.73 -5.68
C GLU A 228 -0.57 8.27 -6.03
N SER A 229 0.49 7.50 -5.95
CA SER A 229 0.44 6.05 -6.14
C SER A 229 0.14 5.38 -4.80
N TRP A 230 -0.67 4.34 -4.84
CA TRP A 230 -0.82 3.42 -3.72
C TRP A 230 -0.45 2.01 -4.17
N TRP A 231 -0.04 1.21 -3.19
CA TRP A 231 0.43 -0.14 -3.39
C TRP A 231 -0.30 -1.08 -2.44
N THR A 232 -0.51 -2.30 -2.87
CA THR A 232 -1.05 -3.34 -2.02
C THR A 232 -0.34 -4.65 -2.26
N SER A 233 -0.25 -5.46 -1.21
CA SER A 233 0.22 -6.84 -1.31
C SER A 233 -0.72 -7.80 -0.62
N VAL A 234 -0.74 -9.02 -1.11
CA VAL A 234 -1.33 -10.18 -0.47
C VAL A 234 -0.26 -11.26 -0.41
N TYR A 235 -0.05 -11.84 0.74
CA TYR A 235 0.89 -12.94 0.93
C TYR A 235 0.20 -14.10 1.66
N CYS A 236 0.38 -15.30 1.14
CA CYS A 236 -0.15 -16.52 1.74
C CYS A 236 1.03 -17.48 1.91
N GLY A 237 1.52 -17.62 3.13
CA GLY A 237 2.59 -18.57 3.45
C GLY A 237 2.19 -20.01 3.12
N ARG A 238 3.20 -20.85 2.97
CA ARG A 238 2.96 -22.29 2.71
C ARG A 238 2.19 -22.90 3.87
N ASP A 239 1.24 -23.77 3.55
CA ASP A 239 0.47 -24.57 4.50
C ASP A 239 -0.32 -23.74 5.52
N SER A 240 -0.62 -22.48 5.20
CA SER A 240 -1.41 -21.61 6.05
C SER A 240 -2.79 -21.31 5.45
N ASN A 241 -3.84 -21.52 6.25
CA ASN A 241 -5.19 -21.03 5.94
C ASN A 241 -5.30 -19.53 6.13
N ARG A 242 -4.17 -18.81 6.10
CA ARG A 242 -4.04 -17.40 6.42
C ARG A 242 -3.48 -16.62 5.24
N ALA A 243 -4.07 -15.48 4.98
CA ALA A 243 -3.57 -14.49 4.06
C ALA A 243 -3.24 -13.20 4.81
N GLU A 244 -2.09 -12.62 4.52
CA GLU A 244 -1.61 -11.35 5.04
C GLU A 244 -1.80 -10.28 3.97
N PHE A 245 -2.41 -9.17 4.36
CA PHE A 245 -2.68 -8.06 3.46
C PHE A 245 -1.96 -6.82 3.94
N SER A 246 -1.42 -6.07 3.02
CA SER A 246 -0.91 -4.73 3.29
C SER A 246 -1.35 -3.76 2.22
N PHE A 247 -1.52 -2.52 2.63
CA PHE A 247 -1.85 -1.39 1.76
C PHE A 247 -1.04 -0.19 2.20
N VAL A 248 -0.43 0.52 1.26
CA VAL A 248 0.27 1.78 1.53
C VAL A 248 -0.11 2.83 0.48
N ASP A 249 -0.45 4.01 0.94
CA ASP A 249 -0.40 5.21 0.12
C ASP A 249 0.89 5.99 0.43
N ASN A 250 1.47 6.59 -0.60
CA ASN A 250 2.66 7.43 -0.48
C ASN A 250 2.31 8.92 -0.30
N GLY A 251 1.12 9.21 0.25
CA GLY A 251 0.65 10.55 0.54
C GLY A 251 1.33 11.19 1.76
N VAL A 252 0.74 12.28 2.23
CA VAL A 252 1.27 13.03 3.39
C VAL A 252 0.89 12.40 4.73
N GLY A 253 0.08 11.33 4.73
CA GLY A 253 -0.45 10.70 5.93
C GLY A 253 -1.69 11.38 6.49
N ILE A 254 -2.34 10.73 7.46
CA ILE A 254 -3.65 11.14 7.97
C ILE A 254 -3.58 12.51 8.65
N PHE A 255 -2.55 12.77 9.46
CA PHE A 255 -2.46 14.00 10.25
C PHE A 255 -2.00 15.21 9.45
N GLU A 256 -1.17 15.04 8.40
CA GLU A 256 -0.69 16.12 7.55
C GLU A 256 -1.60 16.43 6.36
N SER A 257 -2.58 15.58 6.05
CA SER A 257 -3.54 15.79 4.94
C SER A 257 -4.52 16.96 5.12
N GLY A 258 -4.31 17.80 6.16
CA GLY A 258 -5.15 18.96 6.48
C GLY A 258 -6.35 18.63 7.36
N ILE A 259 -6.41 17.41 7.89
CA ILE A 259 -7.33 17.02 8.96
C ILE A 259 -6.95 17.77 10.25
N GLU A 260 -5.68 18.17 10.39
CA GLU A 260 -5.09 18.71 11.61
C GLU A 260 -5.83 19.93 12.20
N LEU A 261 -6.23 20.90 11.40
CA LEU A 261 -6.89 22.11 11.93
C LEU A 261 -8.36 21.88 12.30
N SER A 262 -9.07 21.09 11.50
CA SER A 262 -10.47 20.70 11.77
C SER A 262 -10.55 19.64 12.88
N LEU A 263 -9.56 18.77 12.99
CA LEU A 263 -9.38 17.82 14.06
C LEU A 263 -9.05 18.53 15.39
N LYS A 264 -8.06 19.41 15.43
CA LYS A 264 -7.72 20.15 16.66
C LYS A 264 -8.93 20.86 17.22
N ASN A 265 -9.66 21.64 16.42
CA ASN A 265 -10.81 22.39 16.89
C ASN A 265 -11.98 21.48 17.36
N LYS A 266 -12.21 20.33 16.67
CA LYS A 266 -13.29 19.41 17.08
C LYS A 266 -12.88 18.50 18.24
N ILE A 267 -11.60 18.12 18.31
CA ILE A 267 -11.04 17.38 19.43
C ILE A 267 -11.05 18.26 20.68
N GLU A 268 -10.71 19.54 20.58
CA GLU A 268 -10.78 20.49 21.67
C GLU A 268 -12.20 20.60 22.25
N VAL A 269 -13.20 20.72 21.39
CA VAL A 269 -14.61 20.77 21.79
C VAL A 269 -15.07 19.42 22.37
N PHE A 270 -14.63 18.30 21.84
CA PHE A 270 -15.03 16.96 22.29
C PHE A 270 -14.38 16.59 23.64
N ILE A 271 -13.10 16.93 23.83
CA ILE A 271 -12.35 16.62 25.06
C ILE A 271 -12.74 17.56 26.17
N SER A 272 -13.01 18.83 25.92
CA SER A 272 -13.56 19.76 26.92
C SER A 272 -14.88 19.27 27.51
N ASN A 273 -15.62 18.45 26.78
CA ASN A 273 -16.89 17.86 27.20
C ASN A 273 -16.77 16.48 27.87
N LEU A 274 -15.62 15.79 27.79
CA LEU A 274 -15.51 14.38 28.19
C LEU A 274 -14.57 14.05 29.35
N THR A 275 -13.48 14.78 29.56
CA THR A 275 -12.56 14.49 30.69
C THR A 275 -11.63 15.66 31.05
N GLN A 276 -11.22 15.72 32.33
CA GLN A 276 -10.20 16.63 32.88
C GLN A 276 -8.75 16.34 32.43
N ARG A 277 -8.51 15.45 31.43
CA ARG A 277 -7.18 15.23 30.89
C ARG A 277 -6.90 16.22 29.77
N SER A 278 -5.83 16.99 29.93
CA SER A 278 -5.42 18.00 28.97
C SER A 278 -5.09 17.37 27.61
N LEU A 279 -5.39 18.09 26.52
CA LEU A 279 -5.02 17.72 25.14
C LEU A 279 -3.51 17.55 24.96
N PHE A 280 -2.73 18.20 25.82
CA PHE A 280 -1.26 18.21 25.76
C PHE A 280 -0.63 16.84 26.06
N ASP A 281 -1.39 15.91 26.66
CA ASP A 281 -0.89 14.57 27.04
C ASP A 281 -1.23 13.48 25.99
N ARG A 282 -1.98 13.80 24.92
CA ARG A 282 -2.41 12.81 23.93
C ARG A 282 -1.50 12.79 22.71
N THR A 283 -1.08 11.59 22.32
CA THR A 283 -0.30 11.37 21.09
C THR A 283 -1.19 11.25 19.85
N ASN A 284 -0.62 11.42 18.67
CA ASN A 284 -1.32 11.11 17.42
C ASN A 284 -1.80 9.66 17.37
N ALA A 285 -1.11 8.73 18.02
CA ALA A 285 -1.51 7.32 18.09
C ALA A 285 -2.82 7.16 18.91
N ASP A 286 -2.98 7.88 20.04
CA ASP A 286 -4.22 7.87 20.82
C ASP A 286 -5.39 8.43 20.03
N ILE A 287 -5.14 9.51 19.29
CA ILE A 287 -6.15 10.14 18.42
C ILE A 287 -6.55 9.19 17.30
N LEU A 288 -5.58 8.54 16.65
CA LEU A 288 -5.82 7.57 15.58
C LEU A 288 -6.67 6.39 16.08
N MET A 289 -6.37 5.87 17.26
CA MET A 289 -7.16 4.81 17.89
C MET A 289 -8.62 5.25 18.09
N ASP A 290 -8.86 6.45 18.56
CA ASP A 290 -10.22 6.97 18.78
C ASP A 290 -10.98 7.24 17.47
N ILE A 291 -10.28 7.63 16.41
CA ILE A 291 -10.86 7.74 15.05
C ILE A 291 -11.27 6.35 14.55
N LEU A 292 -10.36 5.39 14.61
CA LEU A 292 -10.60 4.03 14.15
C LEU A 292 -11.72 3.35 14.91
N THR A 293 -11.75 3.47 16.23
CA THR A 293 -12.81 2.88 17.09
C THR A 293 -14.13 3.65 17.05
N GLY A 294 -14.18 4.78 16.33
CA GLY A 294 -15.39 5.59 16.17
C GLY A 294 -15.77 6.42 17.40
N LYS A 295 -14.89 6.55 18.40
CA LYS A 295 -15.07 7.50 19.50
C LYS A 295 -15.05 8.94 19.01
N LEU A 296 -14.23 9.23 17.99
CA LEU A 296 -14.17 10.49 17.25
C LEU A 296 -14.88 10.34 15.90
N LYS A 297 -16.20 10.14 15.90
CA LYS A 297 -17.02 10.12 14.70
C LYS A 297 -17.14 11.53 14.11
N ASN A 298 -17.24 11.61 12.76
CA ASN A 298 -17.48 12.85 12.02
C ASN A 298 -16.32 13.86 12.01
N VAL A 299 -15.10 13.41 12.15
CA VAL A 299 -13.93 14.24 11.92
C VAL A 299 -13.63 14.30 10.42
N SER A 300 -14.41 15.07 9.68
CA SER A 300 -14.21 15.34 8.26
C SER A 300 -14.02 16.82 8.00
N ARG A 301 -13.17 17.13 7.03
CA ARG A 301 -12.91 18.50 6.54
C ARG A 301 -14.14 19.12 5.85
N THR A 302 -15.09 18.30 5.41
CA THR A 302 -16.28 18.73 4.70
C THR A 302 -17.51 18.53 5.58
N ASN A 303 -18.37 19.56 5.69
CA ASN A 303 -19.66 19.50 6.41
C ASN A 303 -20.70 18.56 5.73
N GLN A 304 -20.29 17.67 4.84
CA GLN A 304 -21.19 16.70 4.22
C GLN A 304 -21.43 15.51 5.16
N ALA A 305 -22.69 15.19 5.38
CA ALA A 305 -23.20 14.26 6.39
C ALA A 305 -22.62 12.82 6.37
N ASN A 306 -21.93 12.40 5.33
CA ASN A 306 -21.36 11.05 5.18
C ASN A 306 -19.84 11.02 4.98
N ARG A 307 -19.11 12.13 5.06
CA ARG A 307 -17.66 12.19 4.91
C ARG A 307 -16.96 12.16 6.28
N GLY A 308 -15.81 11.49 6.35
CA GLY A 308 -15.05 11.29 7.59
C GLY A 308 -15.36 9.99 8.33
N LEU A 309 -16.16 9.11 7.73
CA LEU A 309 -16.46 7.79 8.28
C LEU A 309 -15.59 6.67 7.67
N GLY A 310 -14.72 6.96 6.70
CA GLY A 310 -13.98 5.95 5.94
C GLY A 310 -13.12 5.07 6.84
N LEU A 311 -12.30 5.65 7.72
CA LEU A 311 -11.45 4.89 8.64
C LEU A 311 -12.26 4.07 9.65
N TRP A 312 -13.35 4.62 10.17
CA TRP A 312 -14.27 3.88 11.05
C TRP A 312 -14.99 2.75 10.30
N ARG A 313 -15.34 2.93 9.01
CA ARG A 313 -15.91 1.85 8.19
C ARG A 313 -14.91 0.73 7.96
N VAL A 314 -13.63 1.05 7.72
CA VAL A 314 -12.56 0.05 7.69
C VAL A 314 -12.60 -0.76 8.97
N PHE A 315 -12.57 -0.11 10.14
CA PHE A 315 -12.64 -0.80 11.44
C PHE A 315 -13.89 -1.68 11.56
N ARG A 316 -15.07 -1.21 11.16
CA ARG A 316 -16.31 -1.99 11.17
C ARG A 316 -16.24 -3.27 10.33
N GLU A 317 -15.47 -3.28 9.26
CA GLU A 317 -15.23 -4.50 8.50
C GLU A 317 -14.29 -5.46 9.24
N PHE A 318 -13.36 -4.94 10.06
CA PHE A 318 -12.48 -5.76 10.89
C PHE A 318 -13.18 -6.42 12.10
N GLU A 319 -14.28 -5.87 12.58
CA GLU A 319 -15.10 -6.52 13.64
C GLU A 319 -15.81 -7.78 13.14
N LYS A 320 -15.78 -8.05 11.83
CA LYS A 320 -16.41 -9.24 11.23
C LYS A 320 -15.48 -10.44 11.32
N LYS A 321 -16.07 -11.63 11.28
CA LYS A 321 -15.33 -12.89 11.33
C LYS A 321 -14.28 -12.99 10.22
N GLY A 322 -13.14 -13.60 10.54
CA GLY A 322 -12.07 -13.95 9.61
C GLY A 322 -10.99 -12.89 9.43
N ILE A 323 -11.22 -11.65 9.87
CA ILE A 323 -10.18 -10.61 9.83
C ILE A 323 -9.61 -10.38 11.22
N SER A 324 -8.30 -10.28 11.31
CA SER A 324 -7.55 -10.07 12.54
C SER A 324 -6.32 -9.20 12.31
N ASN A 325 -5.65 -8.85 13.40
CA ASN A 325 -4.36 -8.18 13.45
C ASN A 325 -4.29 -6.89 12.62
N LEU A 326 -5.29 -5.98 12.80
CA LEU A 326 -5.28 -4.69 12.14
C LEU A 326 -4.22 -3.76 12.74
N ILE A 327 -3.23 -3.39 11.93
CA ILE A 327 -2.20 -2.42 12.27
C ILE A 327 -2.30 -1.24 11.31
N VAL A 328 -2.22 -0.02 11.86
CA VAL A 328 -2.19 1.22 11.08
C VAL A 328 -0.98 2.05 11.49
N ILE A 329 -0.20 2.48 10.51
CA ILE A 329 0.97 3.35 10.70
C ILE A 329 0.81 4.58 9.81
N THR A 330 0.89 5.76 10.38
CA THR A 330 0.80 7.02 9.64
C THR A 330 1.48 8.15 10.42
N ASN A 331 2.28 8.95 9.75
CA ASN A 331 3.07 9.98 10.39
C ASN A 331 3.87 9.42 11.60
N ASP A 332 3.71 9.96 12.80
CA ASP A 332 4.36 9.46 14.03
C ASP A 332 3.47 8.51 14.87
N ALA A 333 2.42 7.96 14.28
CA ALA A 333 1.47 7.09 14.97
C ALA A 333 1.57 5.64 14.50
N PHE A 334 1.71 4.72 15.46
CA PHE A 334 1.54 3.28 15.31
C PHE A 334 0.37 2.83 16.18
N VAL A 335 -0.59 2.13 15.58
CA VAL A 335 -1.76 1.58 16.26
C VAL A 335 -1.94 0.13 15.86
N ASN A 336 -2.03 -0.77 16.85
CA ASN A 336 -2.49 -2.14 16.67
C ASN A 336 -3.84 -2.30 17.38
N LEU A 337 -4.91 -2.46 16.60
CA LEU A 337 -6.27 -2.55 17.15
C LEU A 337 -6.54 -3.88 17.86
N SER A 338 -5.89 -4.96 17.45
CA SER A 338 -6.09 -6.27 18.08
C SER A 338 -5.51 -6.34 19.48
N THR A 339 -4.34 -5.74 19.70
CA THR A 339 -3.68 -5.66 21.00
C THR A 339 -4.06 -4.40 21.78
N LYS A 340 -4.75 -3.44 21.14
CA LYS A 340 -5.03 -2.09 21.64
C LYS A 340 -3.76 -1.28 21.95
N GLU A 341 -2.68 -1.58 21.27
CA GLU A 341 -1.41 -0.87 21.40
C GLU A 341 -1.48 0.46 20.64
N CYS A 342 -1.08 1.55 21.31
CA CYS A 342 -0.86 2.85 20.73
C CYS A 342 0.55 3.29 21.06
N ARG A 343 1.33 3.62 20.03
CA ARG A 343 2.72 4.02 20.21
C ARG A 343 3.05 5.21 19.32
N LYS A 344 3.64 6.24 19.92
CA LYS A 344 4.25 7.33 19.16
C LYS A 344 5.59 6.86 18.62
N LEU A 345 5.80 7.01 17.32
CA LEU A 345 7.07 6.73 16.65
C LEU A 345 8.01 7.94 16.77
N HIS A 346 9.31 7.67 16.83
CA HIS A 346 10.34 8.71 16.85
C HIS A 346 10.49 9.33 15.45
N ASN A 347 10.49 8.48 14.42
CA ASN A 347 10.56 8.89 13.02
C ASN A 347 9.18 8.82 12.37
N LYS A 348 8.89 9.78 11.49
CA LYS A 348 7.61 9.83 10.78
C LYS A 348 7.60 8.87 9.59
N PHE A 349 6.57 8.07 9.48
CA PHE A 349 6.26 7.34 8.27
C PHE A 349 5.55 8.28 7.27
N ASN A 350 6.15 8.48 6.10
CA ASN A 350 5.57 9.30 5.05
C ASN A 350 4.53 8.50 4.26
N GLY A 351 3.25 8.80 4.50
CA GLY A 351 2.10 8.11 3.95
C GLY A 351 1.22 7.47 5.01
N THR A 352 0.36 6.56 4.57
CA THR A 352 -0.49 5.75 5.45
C THR A 352 -0.34 4.28 5.08
N PHE A 353 -0.06 3.46 6.07
CA PHE A 353 0.10 2.03 5.93
C PHE A 353 -0.96 1.30 6.75
N PHE A 354 -1.57 0.27 6.13
CA PHE A 354 -2.49 -0.67 6.75
C PHE A 354 -1.98 -2.09 6.57
N TYR A 355 -2.08 -2.88 7.64
CA TYR A 355 -1.83 -4.31 7.62
C TYR A 355 -2.98 -5.04 8.30
N TRP A 356 -3.37 -6.17 7.76
CA TRP A 356 -4.34 -7.07 8.37
C TRP A 356 -4.18 -8.50 7.88
N GLU A 357 -4.81 -9.41 8.59
CA GLU A 357 -4.80 -10.83 8.30
C GLU A 357 -6.22 -11.35 8.07
N TYR A 358 -6.31 -12.34 7.23
CA TYR A 358 -7.52 -13.12 7.02
C TYR A 358 -7.22 -14.59 7.27
N GLN A 359 -8.07 -15.25 8.06
CA GLN A 359 -8.01 -16.68 8.32
C GLN A 359 -9.39 -17.29 8.04
N SER A 360 -9.41 -18.41 7.29
CA SER A 360 -10.62 -19.16 6.98
C SER A 360 -11.12 -19.96 8.17
#